data_80271527756cdc339a471afbac893ca8
#
_entry.id   80271527756cdc339a471afbac893ca8
#
_cell.length_a   1.000
_cell.length_b   1.000
_cell.length_c   1.000
_cell.angle_alpha   90.00
_cell.angle_beta   90.00
_cell.angle_gamma   90.00
#
_symmetry.space_group_name_H-M   'P 1'
#
loop_
_entity.id
_entity.type
_entity.pdbx_description
1 polymer ?
#
loop_
_entity_poly.entity_id
_entity_poly.type
_entity_poly.pdbx_seq_one_letter_code
_entity_poly.pdbx_strand_id
1 'polypeptide(L)' 'MKTTGGVRMQKYKCEVCDYIYDPENGDPDSGIEPGTEFEDIPDDWVCPICGVGKDVFIAI' A
#
# COMPACT_ATOMS: atom_id res chain seq x y z
N MET A 1 -10.59 20.10 -13.29
CA MET A 1 -10.49 19.59 -13.15
C MET A 1 -10.13 19.00 -12.74
N LYS A 2 -10.04 18.87 -12.50
CA LYS A 2 -9.80 18.18 -12.07
C LYS A 2 -9.16 17.68 -11.61
N THR A 3 -9.02 17.57 -11.26
CA THR A 3 -8.55 17.00 -10.84
C THR A 3 -8.06 16.46 -10.38
N THR A 4 -8.02 16.57 -10.09
CA THR A 4 -7.62 15.86 -9.69
C THR A 4 -7.01 15.19 -9.56
N GLY A 5 -6.89 15.96 -9.79
CA GLY A 5 -6.22 15.07 -9.62
C GLY A 5 -6.01 13.76 -9.39
N GLY A 6 -6.37 13.17 -9.73
CA GLY A 6 -6.09 11.79 -9.68
C GLY A 6 -5.35 11.27 -8.47
N VAL A 7 -5.31 12.03 -7.43
CA VAL A 7 -4.67 11.52 -6.23
C VAL A 7 -5.60 10.52 -5.59
N ARG A 8 -5.19 9.28 -5.57
CA ARG A 8 -6.05 8.21 -5.07
C ARG A 8 -5.78 7.88 -3.62
N MET A 9 -4.54 7.68 -3.28
CA MET A 9 -4.13 7.39 -1.90
C MET A 9 -5.02 6.35 -1.24
N GLN A 10 -5.40 5.34 -2.01
CA GLN A 10 -6.27 4.27 -1.52
C GLN A 10 -5.53 3.43 -0.49
N LYS A 11 -6.10 3.32 0.70
CA LYS A 11 -5.52 2.48 1.74
C LYS A 11 -5.89 1.02 1.52
N TYR A 12 -5.00 0.14 1.92
CA TYR A 12 -5.21 -1.30 1.81
C TYR A 12 -4.90 -1.95 3.14
N LYS A 13 -5.67 -2.96 3.48
CA LYS A 13 -5.49 -3.67 4.74
C LYS A 13 -5.12 -5.12 4.48
N CYS A 14 -4.11 -5.59 5.20
CA CYS A 14 -3.73 -6.99 5.19
C CYS A 14 -4.79 -7.80 5.94
N GLU A 15 -5.36 -8.81 5.28
CA GLU A 15 -6.42 -9.59 5.89
C GLU A 15 -5.92 -10.55 6.97
N VAL A 16 -4.62 -10.73 7.09
CA VAL A 16 -4.05 -11.67 8.04
C VAL A 16 -3.74 -10.98 9.37
N CYS A 17 -3.07 -9.83 9.32
CA CYS A 17 -2.61 -9.17 10.55
C CYS A 17 -3.18 -7.77 10.75
N ASP A 18 -4.04 -7.30 9.85
CA ASP A 18 -4.69 -5.99 9.94
C ASP A 18 -3.73 -4.82 9.72
N TYR A 19 -2.55 -5.06 9.18
CA TYR A 19 -1.64 -3.98 8.82
C TYR A 19 -2.28 -3.11 7.73
N ILE A 20 -2.20 -1.80 7.91
CA ILE A 20 -2.76 -0.86 6.93
C ILE A 20 -1.63 -0.24 6.13
N TYR A 21 -1.66 -0.43 4.81
CA TYR A 21 -0.75 0.30 3.93
C TYR A 21 -1.39 1.66 3.61
N ASP A 22 -0.76 2.72 4.05
CA ASP A 22 -1.23 4.08 3.78
C ASP A 22 -0.28 4.70 2.77
N PRO A 23 -0.75 4.98 1.54
CA PRO A 23 0.13 5.57 0.51
C PRO A 23 0.79 6.86 0.94
N GLU A 24 0.15 7.65 1.79
CA GLU A 24 0.76 8.88 2.25
C GLU A 24 2.05 8.64 3.03
N ASN A 25 2.11 7.52 3.73
CA ASN A 25 3.27 7.18 4.54
C ASN A 25 4.23 6.25 3.82
N GLY A 26 3.72 5.46 2.88
CA GLY A 26 4.53 4.46 2.21
C GLY A 26 5.01 3.39 3.18
N ASP A 27 6.09 2.74 2.82
CA ASP A 27 6.74 1.75 3.67
C ASP A 27 8.24 1.90 3.50
N PRO A 28 8.83 2.99 4.03
CA PRO A 28 10.24 3.30 3.79
C PRO A 28 11.19 2.19 4.24
N ASP A 29 10.82 1.45 5.28
CA ASP A 29 11.67 0.37 5.77
C ASP A 29 11.82 -0.74 4.74
N SER A 30 10.85 -0.85 3.82
CA SER A 30 10.91 -1.82 2.73
C SER A 30 11.26 -1.17 1.40
N GLY A 31 11.63 0.11 1.43
CA GLY A 31 12.01 0.82 0.22
C GLY A 31 10.86 1.43 -0.56
N ILE A 32 9.70 1.53 0.05
CA ILE A 32 8.52 2.11 -0.61
C ILE A 32 8.37 3.54 -0.14
N GLU A 33 8.61 4.48 -1.04
CA GLU A 33 8.58 5.90 -0.69
C GLU A 33 7.17 6.38 -0.40
N PRO A 34 7.04 7.37 0.51
CA PRO A 34 5.74 8.03 0.71
C PRO A 34 5.20 8.56 -0.61
N GLY A 35 3.90 8.42 -0.81
CA GLY A 35 3.26 8.85 -2.05
C GLY A 35 3.14 7.74 -3.08
N THR A 36 3.57 6.53 -2.77
CA THR A 36 3.47 5.41 -3.68
C THR A 36 2.11 4.73 -3.52
N GLU A 37 1.36 4.65 -4.62
CA GLU A 37 0.10 3.92 -4.60
C GLU A 37 0.36 2.43 -4.41
N PHE A 38 -0.58 1.74 -3.79
CA PHE A 38 -0.42 0.31 -3.53
C PHE A 38 -0.16 -0.45 -4.83
N GLU A 39 -0.87 -0.10 -5.89
CA GLU A 39 -0.72 -0.80 -7.17
C GLU A 39 0.63 -0.56 -7.82
N ASP A 40 1.35 0.47 -7.41
CA ASP A 40 2.68 0.77 -7.94
C ASP A 40 3.78 0.06 -7.16
N ILE A 41 3.45 -0.58 -6.05
CA ILE A 41 4.44 -1.31 -5.27
C ILE A 41 4.84 -2.57 -6.05
N PRO A 42 6.14 -2.90 -6.08
CA PRO A 42 6.58 -4.13 -6.78
C PRO A 42 5.84 -5.37 -6.29
N ASP A 43 5.61 -6.31 -7.19
CA ASP A 43 4.86 -7.51 -6.87
C ASP A 43 5.51 -8.38 -5.81
N ASP A 44 6.81 -8.24 -5.62
CA ASP A 44 7.51 -9.05 -4.63
C ASP A 44 7.51 -8.41 -3.23
N TRP A 45 6.88 -7.26 -3.08
CA TRP A 45 6.71 -6.65 -1.76
C TRP A 45 5.76 -7.52 -0.94
N VAL A 46 6.06 -7.63 0.35
CA VAL A 46 5.23 -8.40 1.26
C VAL A 46 4.89 -7.56 2.48
N CYS A 47 3.86 -7.98 3.19
CA CYS A 47 3.45 -7.28 4.41
C CYS A 47 4.63 -7.25 5.38
N PRO A 48 4.99 -6.07 5.90
CA PRO A 48 6.14 -5.97 6.80
C PRO A 48 5.90 -6.61 8.17
N ILE A 49 4.66 -6.98 8.46
CA ILE A 49 4.32 -7.56 9.76
C ILE A 49 4.24 -9.08 9.67
N CYS A 50 3.51 -9.61 8.71
CA CYS A 50 3.28 -11.05 8.64
C CYS A 50 3.84 -11.73 7.40
N GLY A 51 4.32 -10.96 6.42
CA GLY A 51 5.03 -11.53 5.27
C GLY A 51 4.18 -12.06 4.14
N VAL A 52 2.86 -11.82 4.16
CA VAL A 52 2.02 -12.27 3.05
C VAL A 52 2.15 -11.31 1.87
N GLY A 53 1.81 -11.80 0.68
CA GLY A 53 1.94 -11.00 -0.53
C GLY A 53 0.81 -9.99 -0.70
N LYS A 54 0.94 -9.20 -1.76
CA LYS A 54 -0.03 -8.13 -2.04
C LYS A 54 -1.44 -8.67 -2.28
N ASP A 55 -1.55 -9.88 -2.76
CA ASP A 55 -2.85 -10.46 -3.12
C ASP A 55 -3.74 -10.72 -1.89
N VAL A 56 -3.19 -10.62 -0.69
CA VAL A 56 -3.96 -10.79 0.54
C VAL A 56 -4.52 -9.44 1.03
N PHE A 57 -4.12 -8.35 0.44
CA PHE A 57 -4.57 -7.03 0.84
C PHE A 57 -5.88 -6.65 0.16
N ILE A 58 -6.73 -5.95 0.91
CA ILE A 58 -8.00 -5.47 0.37
C ILE A 58 -8.08 -3.95 0.55
N ALA A 59 -8.74 -3.30 -0.39
CA ALA A 59 -8.98 -1.85 -0.31
C ALA A 59 -9.99 -1.55 0.80
N ILE A 60 -9.71 -0.51 1.56
CA ILE A 60 -10.61 -0.11 2.65
C ILE A 60 -11.02 1.35 2.54
#